data_4aa35bab0f6055a3dc46f4ca7f01725f
#
_entry.id   4aa35bab0f6055a3dc46f4ca7f01725f
#
_cell.length_a   1.000
_cell.length_b   1.000
_cell.length_c   1.000
_cell.angle_alpha   90.00
_cell.angle_beta   90.00
_cell.angle_gamma   90.00
#
_symmetry.space_group_name_H-M   'P 1'
#
loop_
_entity.id
_entity.type
_entity.pdbx_description
1 polymer ?
#
loop_
_entity_poly.entity_id
_entity_poly.type
_entity_poly.pdbx_seq_one_letter_code
_entity_poly.pdbx_strand_id
1 'polypeptide(L)'
;MSNLIYSLNATVPVFLVIVVGYVLKKIGWITPEFIKVANKINFKVTLPCLLIQDLMNTDFRQEFDGKYILYCMIVTSLCFFATWTLAKAFLKDKTLVPELVQGSFRGSAAVLGTAFVLNMYGDTGMVPLMIIGAVPLYNIYSVIVLTIESPRREEIEGSPVKNTIKGIVTNPI
;
A
#
# COMPACT_ATOMS: atom_id res chain seq x y z
N MET A 1 20.27 -24.83 4.00
CA MET A 1 20.15 -24.12 5.31
C MET A 1 20.47 -22.64 5.21
N SER A 2 21.42 -22.21 4.36
CA SER A 2 21.76 -20.78 4.18
C SER A 2 20.57 -19.89 3.78
N ASN A 3 19.71 -20.33 2.86
CA ASN A 3 18.58 -19.55 2.38
C ASN A 3 17.49 -19.33 3.44
N LEU A 4 17.28 -20.32 4.34
CA LEU A 4 16.34 -20.16 5.45
C LEU A 4 16.84 -19.15 6.47
N ILE A 5 18.12 -19.26 6.84
CA ILE A 5 18.76 -18.32 7.78
C ILE A 5 18.74 -16.89 7.22
N TYR A 6 19.04 -16.75 5.93
CA TYR A 6 19.00 -15.47 5.24
C TYR A 6 17.58 -14.87 5.25
N SER A 7 16.56 -15.65 4.92
CA SER A 7 15.17 -15.21 4.97
C SER A 7 14.73 -14.84 6.39
N LEU A 8 15.13 -15.61 7.40
CA LEU A 8 14.83 -15.29 8.79
C LEU A 8 15.51 -14.00 9.24
N ASN A 9 16.77 -13.79 8.89
CA ASN A 9 17.49 -12.56 9.23
C ASN A 9 16.85 -11.31 8.58
N ALA A 10 16.26 -11.43 7.42
CA ALA A 10 15.55 -10.33 6.76
C ALA A 10 14.18 -10.05 7.39
N THR A 11 13.45 -11.09 7.80
CA THR A 11 12.06 -10.95 8.23
C THR A 11 11.89 -10.78 9.74
N VAL A 12 12.69 -11.47 10.55
CA VAL A 12 12.58 -11.44 12.02
C VAL A 12 12.67 -10.03 12.59
N PRO A 13 13.59 -9.14 12.18
CA PRO A 13 13.66 -7.78 12.73
C PRO A 13 12.35 -7.00 12.53
N VAL A 14 11.71 -7.14 11.36
CA VAL A 14 10.43 -6.45 11.07
C VAL A 14 9.33 -6.98 11.98
N PHE A 15 9.21 -8.29 12.13
CA PHE A 15 8.23 -8.89 13.05
C PHE A 15 8.48 -8.54 14.50
N LEU A 16 9.75 -8.49 14.95
CA LEU A 16 10.08 -8.07 16.31
C LEU A 16 9.60 -6.65 16.61
N VAL A 17 9.77 -5.70 15.69
CA VAL A 17 9.24 -4.33 15.86
C VAL A 17 7.73 -4.34 16.00
N ILE A 18 7.02 -5.16 15.22
CA ILE A 18 5.55 -5.30 15.31
C ILE A 18 5.16 -5.86 16.70
N VAL A 19 5.85 -6.91 17.17
CA VAL A 19 5.61 -7.52 18.49
C VAL A 19 5.87 -6.50 19.62
N VAL A 20 6.97 -5.76 19.54
CA VAL A 20 7.28 -4.70 20.51
C VAL A 20 6.17 -3.65 20.52
N GLY A 21 5.73 -3.18 19.36
CA GLY A 21 4.62 -2.23 19.26
C GLY A 21 3.32 -2.75 19.88
N TYR A 22 3.02 -4.04 19.67
CA TYR A 22 1.86 -4.69 20.27
C TYR A 22 1.98 -4.76 21.81
N VAL A 23 3.15 -5.14 22.33
CA VAL A 23 3.43 -5.20 23.78
C VAL A 23 3.29 -3.82 24.41
N LEU A 24 3.87 -2.78 23.81
CA LEU A 24 3.77 -1.40 24.28
C LEU A 24 2.31 -0.91 24.33
N LYS A 25 1.51 -1.30 23.33
CA LYS A 25 0.07 -1.02 23.32
C LYS A 25 -0.64 -1.76 24.47
N LYS A 26 -0.29 -3.02 24.74
CA LYS A 26 -0.89 -3.82 25.81
C LYS A 26 -0.54 -3.30 27.19
N ILE A 27 0.66 -2.78 27.38
CA ILE A 27 1.12 -2.15 28.65
C ILE A 27 0.46 -0.77 28.85
N GLY A 28 -0.15 -0.17 27.80
CA GLY A 28 -0.82 1.12 27.88
C GLY A 28 0.07 2.33 27.56
N TRP A 29 1.33 2.12 27.15
CA TRP A 29 2.21 3.21 26.72
C TRP A 29 1.79 3.82 25.39
N ILE A 30 1.18 3.01 24.53
CA ILE A 30 0.65 3.44 23.23
C ILE A 30 -0.86 3.50 23.30
N THR A 31 -1.42 4.71 23.34
CA THR A 31 -2.87 4.96 23.38
C THR A 31 -3.45 5.02 21.97
N PRO A 32 -4.79 4.81 21.81
CA PRO A 32 -5.45 4.97 20.52
C PRO A 32 -5.29 6.37 19.91
N GLU A 33 -5.25 7.41 20.75
CA GLU A 33 -5.04 8.80 20.33
C GLU A 33 -3.62 8.98 19.78
N PHE A 34 -2.62 8.42 20.46
CA PHE A 34 -1.24 8.43 19.98
C PHE A 34 -1.14 7.75 18.61
N ILE A 35 -1.79 6.59 18.43
CA ILE A 35 -1.78 5.89 17.13
C ILE A 35 -2.36 6.77 16.02
N LYS A 36 -3.48 7.47 16.28
CA LYS A 36 -4.08 8.38 15.28
C LYS A 36 -3.13 9.51 14.88
N VAL A 37 -2.49 10.13 15.86
CA VAL A 37 -1.55 11.24 15.61
C VAL A 37 -0.29 10.72 14.91
N ALA A 38 0.28 9.63 15.39
CA ALA A 38 1.47 9.01 14.81
C ALA A 38 1.23 8.58 13.36
N ASN A 39 0.09 7.94 13.05
CA ASN A 39 -0.30 7.60 11.68
C ASN A 39 -0.42 8.84 10.81
N LYS A 40 -1.07 9.92 11.31
CA LYS A 40 -1.19 11.16 10.55
C LYS A 40 0.16 11.78 10.21
N ILE A 41 1.10 11.79 11.16
CA ILE A 41 2.47 12.27 10.94
C ILE A 41 3.19 11.36 9.96
N ASN A 42 3.09 10.05 10.14
CA ASN A 42 3.75 9.07 9.28
C ASN A 42 3.30 9.23 7.81
N PHE A 43 1.99 9.30 7.56
CA PHE A 43 1.48 9.43 6.19
C PHE A 43 1.66 10.81 5.57
N LYS A 44 1.64 11.90 6.37
CA LYS A 44 1.73 13.26 5.83
C LYS A 44 3.16 13.83 5.77
N VAL A 45 4.06 13.30 6.59
CA VAL A 45 5.42 13.83 6.71
C VAL A 45 6.45 12.73 6.45
N THR A 46 6.45 11.67 7.25
CA THR A 46 7.52 10.65 7.21
C THR A 46 7.59 9.93 5.87
N LEU A 47 6.46 9.44 5.36
CA LEU A 47 6.42 8.73 4.08
C LEU A 47 6.80 9.62 2.88
N PRO A 48 6.25 10.84 2.72
CA PRO A 48 6.72 11.74 1.66
C PRO A 48 8.20 12.09 1.76
N CYS A 49 8.72 12.36 2.96
CA CYS A 49 10.15 12.64 3.14
C CYS A 49 11.02 11.43 2.79
N LEU A 50 10.61 10.22 3.20
CA LEU A 50 11.31 8.99 2.86
C LEU A 50 11.31 8.76 1.36
N LEU A 51 10.18 8.92 0.68
CA LEU A 51 10.09 8.80 -0.77
C LEU A 51 10.98 9.81 -1.49
N ILE A 52 11.01 11.07 -1.03
CA ILE A 52 11.89 12.09 -1.61
C ILE A 52 13.35 11.70 -1.40
N GLN A 53 13.71 11.23 -0.21
CA GLN A 53 15.09 10.80 0.10
C GLN A 53 15.49 9.61 -0.78
N ASP A 54 14.65 8.59 -0.92
CA ASP A 54 14.91 7.44 -1.77
C ASP A 54 15.05 7.84 -3.24
N LEU A 55 14.17 8.73 -3.73
CA LEU A 55 14.24 9.25 -5.08
C LEU A 55 15.48 10.10 -5.33
N MET A 56 15.93 10.89 -4.34
CA MET A 56 17.15 11.70 -4.47
C MET A 56 18.42 10.85 -4.48
N ASN A 57 18.42 9.72 -3.78
CA ASN A 57 19.55 8.80 -3.72
C ASN A 57 19.61 7.86 -4.93
N THR A 58 18.50 7.71 -5.66
CA THR A 58 18.43 6.89 -6.88
C THR A 58 19.03 7.64 -8.05
N ASP A 59 20.05 7.10 -8.71
CA ASP A 59 20.59 7.65 -9.94
C ASP A 59 19.66 7.37 -11.12
N PHE A 60 18.66 8.26 -11.28
CA PHE A 60 17.64 8.13 -12.33
C PHE A 60 18.20 7.99 -13.74
N ARG A 61 19.43 8.43 -14.00
CA ARG A 61 20.03 8.31 -15.34
C ARG A 61 20.50 6.88 -15.63
N GLN A 62 20.90 6.16 -14.59
CA GLN A 62 21.45 4.79 -14.74
C GLN A 62 20.41 3.71 -14.35
N GLU A 63 19.54 4.00 -13.40
CA GLU A 63 18.62 3.03 -12.80
C GLU A 63 17.17 3.17 -13.29
N PHE A 64 16.84 4.21 -14.10
CA PHE A 64 15.48 4.38 -14.61
C PHE A 64 15.12 3.29 -15.62
N ASP A 65 14.39 2.30 -15.17
CA ASP A 65 13.83 1.26 -16.04
C ASP A 65 12.31 1.45 -16.23
N GLY A 66 11.95 2.10 -17.32
CA GLY A 66 10.55 2.30 -17.71
C GLY A 66 9.80 0.98 -17.96
N LYS A 67 10.50 -0.09 -18.36
CA LYS A 67 9.91 -1.42 -18.53
C LYS A 67 9.52 -2.02 -17.19
N TYR A 68 10.35 -1.82 -16.15
CA TYR A 68 10.07 -2.27 -14.81
C TYR A 68 8.86 -1.54 -14.20
N ILE A 69 8.78 -0.21 -14.37
CA ILE A 69 7.61 0.58 -13.94
C ILE A 69 6.35 0.07 -14.63
N LEU A 70 6.40 -0.12 -15.96
CA LEU A 70 5.27 -0.64 -16.73
C LEU A 70 4.87 -2.05 -16.27
N TYR A 71 5.84 -2.91 -16.00
CA TYR A 71 5.60 -4.23 -15.42
C TYR A 71 4.86 -4.14 -14.08
N CYS A 72 5.31 -3.29 -13.16
CA CYS A 72 4.66 -3.05 -11.87
C CYS A 72 3.22 -2.55 -12.04
N MET A 73 2.97 -1.64 -12.99
CA MET A 73 1.63 -1.15 -13.32
C MET A 73 0.72 -2.26 -13.84
N ILE A 74 1.22 -3.10 -14.76
CA ILE A 74 0.46 -4.22 -15.32
C ILE A 74 0.13 -5.24 -14.24
N VAL A 75 1.11 -5.67 -13.45
CA VAL A 75 0.90 -6.66 -12.38
C VAL A 75 -0.08 -6.13 -11.33
N THR A 76 0.06 -4.88 -10.91
CA THR A 76 -0.88 -4.24 -9.97
C THR A 76 -2.31 -4.23 -10.52
N SER A 77 -2.47 -3.90 -11.80
CA SER A 77 -3.77 -3.90 -12.46
C SER A 77 -4.36 -5.30 -12.56
N LEU A 78 -3.56 -6.28 -12.93
CA LEU A 78 -4.00 -7.68 -12.99
C LEU A 78 -4.42 -8.20 -11.61
N CYS A 79 -3.65 -7.91 -10.55
CA CYS A 79 -4.01 -8.27 -9.18
C CYS A 79 -5.33 -7.61 -8.76
N PHE A 80 -5.53 -6.34 -9.09
CA PHE A 80 -6.79 -5.66 -8.80
C PHE A 80 -7.99 -6.31 -9.48
N PHE A 81 -7.94 -6.51 -10.80
CA PHE A 81 -9.05 -7.12 -11.54
C PHE A 81 -9.29 -8.57 -11.15
N ALA A 82 -8.23 -9.34 -10.88
CA ALA A 82 -8.35 -10.70 -10.38
C ALA A 82 -9.04 -10.77 -9.01
N THR A 83 -8.59 -9.96 -8.05
CA THR A 83 -9.22 -9.91 -6.72
C THR A 83 -10.66 -9.41 -6.78
N TRP A 84 -10.95 -8.43 -7.62
CA TRP A 84 -12.30 -7.91 -7.80
C TRP A 84 -13.25 -8.94 -8.40
N THR A 85 -12.84 -9.62 -9.46
CA THR A 85 -13.65 -10.67 -10.09
C THR A 85 -13.86 -11.87 -9.15
N LEU A 86 -12.81 -12.31 -8.44
CA LEU A 86 -12.91 -13.39 -7.47
C LEU A 86 -13.81 -13.00 -6.29
N ALA A 87 -13.68 -11.79 -5.75
CA ALA A 87 -14.55 -11.31 -4.67
C ALA A 87 -16.01 -11.29 -5.11
N LYS A 88 -16.30 -10.80 -6.33
CA LYS A 88 -17.66 -10.83 -6.88
C LYS A 88 -18.21 -12.25 -7.10
N ALA A 89 -17.35 -13.17 -7.48
CA ALA A 89 -17.77 -14.56 -7.73
C ALA A 89 -18.04 -15.35 -6.43
N PHE A 90 -17.14 -15.22 -5.45
CA PHE A 90 -17.14 -16.08 -4.27
C PHE A 90 -17.84 -15.49 -3.03
N LEU A 91 -17.90 -14.16 -2.87
CA LEU A 91 -18.59 -13.57 -1.73
C LEU A 91 -20.11 -13.67 -1.89
N LYS A 92 -20.75 -14.22 -0.86
CA LYS A 92 -22.21 -14.23 -0.74
C LYS A 92 -22.74 -12.84 -0.39
N ASP A 93 -22.07 -12.17 0.53
CA ASP A 93 -22.41 -10.80 0.94
C ASP A 93 -21.66 -9.79 0.06
N LYS A 94 -22.40 -9.17 -0.85
CA LYS A 94 -21.84 -8.21 -1.80
C LYS A 94 -21.44 -6.87 -1.17
N THR A 95 -21.93 -6.59 0.04
CA THR A 95 -21.59 -5.36 0.75
C THR A 95 -20.14 -5.35 1.22
N LEU A 96 -19.52 -6.52 1.38
CA LEU A 96 -18.12 -6.69 1.79
C LEU A 96 -17.12 -6.71 0.62
N VAL A 97 -17.62 -6.68 -0.63
CA VAL A 97 -16.75 -6.74 -1.82
C VAL A 97 -15.73 -5.60 -1.84
N PRO A 98 -16.12 -4.31 -1.65
CA PRO A 98 -15.16 -3.21 -1.74
C PRO A 98 -14.05 -3.30 -0.69
N GLU A 99 -14.39 -3.64 0.55
CA GLU A 99 -13.42 -3.76 1.64
C GLU A 99 -12.46 -4.94 1.41
N LEU A 100 -13.00 -6.09 0.98
CA LEU A 100 -12.18 -7.26 0.69
C LEU A 100 -11.22 -6.99 -0.48
N VAL A 101 -11.72 -6.42 -1.56
CA VAL A 101 -10.89 -6.10 -2.74
C VAL A 101 -9.79 -5.13 -2.35
N GLN A 102 -10.14 -4.03 -1.65
CA GLN A 102 -9.16 -3.06 -1.19
C GLN A 102 -8.10 -3.67 -0.27
N GLY A 103 -8.51 -4.50 0.67
CA GLY A 103 -7.59 -5.16 1.61
C GLY A 103 -6.70 -6.22 0.95
N SER A 104 -7.13 -6.81 -0.17
CA SER A 104 -6.40 -7.91 -0.82
C SER A 104 -5.37 -7.43 -1.83
N PHE A 105 -5.69 -6.42 -2.67
CA PHE A 105 -4.76 -6.00 -3.73
C PHE A 105 -3.78 -4.92 -3.27
N ARG A 106 -4.12 -4.17 -2.21
CA ARG A 106 -3.29 -3.08 -1.70
C ARG A 106 -2.23 -3.59 -0.74
N GLY A 107 -1.03 -3.84 -1.25
CA GLY A 107 0.11 -4.23 -0.43
C GLY A 107 0.77 -3.05 0.28
N SER A 108 1.56 -3.35 1.33
CA SER A 108 2.41 -2.36 2.02
C SER A 108 3.78 -2.25 1.35
N ALA A 109 3.80 -1.98 0.04
CA ALA A 109 5.02 -1.93 -0.76
C ALA A 109 5.99 -0.84 -0.27
N ALA A 110 5.47 0.36 0.02
CA ALA A 110 6.29 1.50 0.43
C ALA A 110 6.90 1.37 1.85
N VAL A 111 6.33 0.57 2.74
CA VAL A 111 6.83 0.44 4.12
C VAL A 111 7.45 -0.92 4.34
N LEU A 112 6.66 -1.99 4.24
CA LEU A 112 7.17 -3.35 4.49
C LEU A 112 8.08 -3.82 3.36
N GLY A 113 7.73 -3.53 2.10
CA GLY A 113 8.55 -3.89 0.95
C GLY A 113 9.93 -3.26 1.03
N THR A 114 10.01 -1.95 1.27
CA THR A 114 11.28 -1.24 1.45
C THR A 114 12.09 -1.82 2.63
N ALA A 115 11.45 -2.05 3.78
CA ALA A 115 12.13 -2.61 4.95
C ALA A 115 12.71 -4.01 4.68
N PHE A 116 11.99 -4.87 3.95
CA PHE A 116 12.49 -6.19 3.59
C PHE A 116 13.67 -6.11 2.61
N VAL A 117 13.56 -5.29 1.56
CA VAL A 117 14.63 -5.15 0.58
C VAL A 117 15.88 -4.57 1.22
N LEU A 118 15.73 -3.54 2.06
CA LEU A 118 16.85 -2.94 2.80
C LEU A 118 17.52 -3.96 3.73
N ASN A 119 16.74 -4.78 4.46
CA ASN A 119 17.30 -5.82 5.32
C ASN A 119 17.98 -6.96 4.54
N MET A 120 17.52 -7.24 3.32
CA MET A 120 18.06 -8.32 2.49
C MET A 120 19.33 -7.91 1.74
N TYR A 121 19.34 -6.71 1.19
CA TYR A 121 20.37 -6.26 0.25
C TYR A 121 21.24 -5.13 0.78
N GLY A 122 20.85 -4.49 1.89
CA GLY A 122 21.54 -3.30 2.43
C GLY A 122 21.26 -2.01 1.65
N ASP A 123 20.46 -2.09 0.61
CA ASP A 123 20.09 -0.99 -0.28
C ASP A 123 18.62 -1.14 -0.71
N THR A 124 17.98 -0.03 -1.07
CA THR A 124 16.58 -0.02 -1.52
C THR A 124 16.41 -0.44 -2.97
N GLY A 125 17.46 -0.37 -3.78
CA GLY A 125 17.49 -0.79 -5.18
C GLY A 125 16.35 -0.21 -6.02
N MET A 126 15.61 -1.08 -6.69
CA MET A 126 14.50 -0.69 -7.58
C MET A 126 13.16 -0.42 -6.85
N VAL A 127 13.12 -0.45 -5.53
CA VAL A 127 11.88 -0.21 -4.74
C VAL A 127 11.23 1.15 -5.04
N PRO A 128 11.97 2.28 -5.16
CA PRO A 128 11.38 3.56 -5.52
C PRO A 128 10.64 3.53 -6.85
N LEU A 129 11.16 2.82 -7.85
CA LEU A 129 10.50 2.67 -9.16
C LEU A 129 9.22 1.83 -9.05
N MET A 130 9.23 0.78 -8.22
CA MET A 130 8.03 -0.02 -7.92
C MET A 130 6.95 0.86 -7.24
N ILE A 131 7.34 1.72 -6.31
CA ILE A 131 6.41 2.62 -5.63
C ILE A 131 5.77 3.59 -6.63
N ILE A 132 6.54 4.18 -7.54
CA ILE A 132 6.04 5.05 -8.60
C ILE A 132 5.02 4.31 -9.49
N GLY A 133 5.29 3.04 -9.84
CA GLY A 133 4.42 2.25 -10.69
C GLY A 133 3.15 1.74 -9.99
N ALA A 134 3.23 1.34 -8.72
CA ALA A 134 2.15 0.66 -8.03
C ALA A 134 1.26 1.57 -7.16
N VAL A 135 1.86 2.49 -6.40
CA VAL A 135 1.11 3.26 -5.38
C VAL A 135 0.05 4.20 -5.96
N PRO A 136 0.28 4.93 -7.07
CA PRO A 136 -0.78 5.71 -7.69
C PRO A 136 -1.97 4.86 -8.12
N LEU A 137 -1.70 3.65 -8.64
CA LEU A 137 -2.76 2.72 -9.04
C LEU A 137 -3.53 2.17 -7.84
N TYR A 138 -2.87 1.90 -6.71
CA TYR A 138 -3.56 1.51 -5.47
C TYR A 138 -4.60 2.56 -5.07
N ASN A 139 -4.27 3.84 -5.14
CA ASN A 139 -5.18 4.91 -4.78
C ASN A 139 -6.33 5.04 -5.79
N ILE A 140 -6.02 5.03 -7.08
CA ILE A 140 -7.03 5.10 -8.14
C ILE A 140 -8.02 3.93 -8.04
N TYR A 141 -7.52 2.71 -7.98
CA TYR A 141 -8.37 1.52 -7.92
C TYR A 141 -9.15 1.40 -6.61
N SER A 142 -8.59 1.83 -5.48
CA SER A 142 -9.33 1.90 -4.21
C SER A 142 -10.54 2.81 -4.31
N VAL A 143 -10.37 4.01 -4.88
CA VAL A 143 -11.49 4.94 -5.07
C VAL A 143 -12.52 4.35 -6.05
N ILE A 144 -12.07 3.72 -7.12
CA ILE A 144 -12.96 3.11 -8.12
C ILE A 144 -13.83 2.02 -7.47
N VAL A 145 -13.22 1.05 -6.77
CA VAL A 145 -13.98 -0.06 -6.19
C VAL A 145 -14.90 0.40 -5.07
N LEU A 146 -14.44 1.32 -4.21
CA LEU A 146 -15.27 1.88 -3.15
C LEU A 146 -16.45 2.69 -3.69
N THR A 147 -16.27 3.39 -4.82
CA THR A 147 -17.37 4.16 -5.42
C THR A 147 -18.36 3.27 -6.16
N ILE A 148 -17.88 2.25 -6.88
CA ILE A 148 -18.75 1.39 -7.71
C ILE A 148 -19.51 0.37 -6.86
N GLU A 149 -18.85 -0.23 -5.88
CA GLU A 149 -19.41 -1.33 -5.08
C GLU A 149 -19.98 -0.87 -3.73
N SER A 150 -19.98 0.45 -3.42
CA SER A 150 -20.51 0.95 -2.15
C SER A 150 -21.99 0.63 -1.99
N PRO A 151 -22.41 0.09 -0.84
CA PRO A 151 -23.82 -0.11 -0.52
C PRO A 151 -24.64 1.20 -0.52
N ARG A 152 -23.97 2.36 -0.29
CA ARG A 152 -24.59 3.69 -0.29
C ARG A 152 -24.61 4.37 -1.64
N ARG A 153 -24.44 3.62 -2.72
CA ARG A 153 -24.40 4.18 -4.09
C ARG A 153 -25.68 4.96 -4.44
N GLU A 154 -26.82 4.56 -3.89
CA GLU A 154 -28.12 5.20 -4.15
C GLU A 154 -28.31 6.51 -3.34
N GLU A 155 -27.57 6.70 -2.24
CA GLU A 155 -27.65 7.91 -1.42
C GLU A 155 -26.72 9.03 -1.89
N ILE A 156 -25.79 8.73 -2.81
CA ILE A 156 -24.81 9.71 -3.32
C ILE A 156 -25.43 10.43 -4.51
N GLU A 157 -25.97 11.63 -4.29
CA GLU A 157 -26.43 12.53 -5.36
C GLU A 157 -25.28 12.87 -6.32
N GLY A 158 -25.40 12.50 -7.59
CA GLY A 158 -24.48 12.87 -8.65
C GLY A 158 -23.98 11.69 -9.48
N SER A 159 -23.33 12.01 -10.62
CA SER A 159 -22.75 10.99 -11.50
C SER A 159 -21.63 10.24 -10.79
N PRO A 160 -21.62 8.88 -10.82
CA PRO A 160 -20.56 8.06 -10.23
C PRO A 160 -19.16 8.47 -10.68
N VAL A 161 -19.02 8.86 -11.94
CA VAL A 161 -17.76 9.32 -12.55
C VAL A 161 -17.28 10.62 -11.91
N LYS A 162 -18.16 11.59 -11.65
CA LYS A 162 -17.80 12.88 -11.03
C LYS A 162 -17.35 12.68 -9.58
N ASN A 163 -18.01 11.78 -8.84
CA ASN A 163 -17.67 11.46 -7.47
C ASN A 163 -16.35 10.68 -7.39
N THR A 164 -16.09 9.78 -8.35
CA THR A 164 -14.80 9.08 -8.47
C THR A 164 -13.65 10.05 -8.73
N ILE A 165 -13.80 10.97 -9.69
CA ILE A 165 -12.79 11.99 -10.01
C ILE A 165 -12.54 12.89 -8.80
N LYS A 166 -13.61 13.37 -8.14
CA LYS A 166 -13.49 14.17 -6.92
C LYS A 166 -12.79 13.39 -5.81
N GLY A 167 -13.11 12.12 -5.63
CA GLY A 167 -12.47 11.23 -4.66
C GLY A 167 -10.98 11.05 -4.92
N ILE A 168 -10.56 10.87 -6.18
CA ILE A 168 -9.15 10.75 -6.57
C ILE A 168 -8.38 12.03 -6.28
N VAL A 169 -8.97 13.19 -6.61
CA VAL A 169 -8.31 14.52 -6.45
C VAL A 169 -8.28 14.97 -4.99
N THR A 170 -9.30 14.59 -4.20
CA THR A 170 -9.43 15.06 -2.81
C THR A 170 -8.88 14.04 -1.80
N ASN A 171 -8.53 12.85 -2.23
CA ASN A 171 -7.98 11.81 -1.36
C ASN A 171 -6.53 12.22 -0.97
N PRO A 172 -6.23 12.42 0.32
CA PRO A 172 -4.92 12.88 0.78
C PRO A 172 -3.85 11.77 0.81
N ILE A 173 -4.15 10.59 0.28
CA ILE A 173 -3.23 9.43 0.25
C ILE A 173 -2.97 9.02 -1.18
#